data_a9a35bd479a3cd70e757beab09797989
#
_entry.id   a9a35bd479a3cd70e757beab09797989
#
_cell.length_a   1.000
_cell.length_b   1.000
_cell.length_c   1.000
_cell.angle_alpha   90.00
_cell.angle_beta   90.00
_cell.angle_gamma   90.00
#
_symmetry.space_group_name_H-M   'P 1'
#
loop_
_entity.id
_entity.type
_entity.pdbx_description
1 polymer ?
#
loop_
_entity_poly.entity_id
_entity_poly.type
_entity_poly.pdbx_seq_one_letter_code
_entity_poly.pdbx_strand_id
1 'polypeptide(L)'
;MKINPVKGTADYLPSQTLLRDYLQNIILETYREAGFERILTPAIEDMENLEKSEGGDNLNLMFKILKRGEKLTAALEKQDYHNLADLGLRYDLTLPLSRFYAGNRAKLSNPFKCIQIDKSYRAERPQKGRMREFVQCDIDILGSDSPLCELELIHTLSLIH
;
A
#
# COMPACT_ATOMS: atom_id res chain seq x y z
N MET A 1 20.09 19.64 -14.84
CA MET A 1 19.34 18.48 -14.34
C MET A 1 19.34 18.52 -12.80
N LYS A 2 18.19 18.32 -12.13
CA LYS A 2 18.18 18.16 -10.67
C LYS A 2 18.74 16.78 -10.35
N ILE A 3 19.74 16.70 -9.48
CA ILE A 3 20.44 15.44 -9.11
C ILE A 3 19.86 14.79 -7.84
N ASN A 4 19.05 15.52 -7.08
CA ASN A 4 18.43 15.01 -5.87
C ASN A 4 17.07 14.37 -6.19
N PRO A 5 16.68 13.30 -5.48
CA PRO A 5 15.35 12.70 -5.60
C PRO A 5 14.26 13.71 -5.20
N VAL A 6 13.01 13.38 -5.52
CA VAL A 6 11.86 14.20 -5.13
C VAL A 6 11.80 14.29 -3.59
N LYS A 7 11.48 15.49 -3.09
CA LYS A 7 11.39 15.71 -1.65
C LYS A 7 10.43 14.71 -0.98
N GLY A 8 10.93 13.98 -0.01
CA GLY A 8 10.18 12.92 0.69
C GLY A 8 10.32 11.54 0.06
N THR A 9 11.24 11.38 -0.90
CA THR A 9 11.70 10.07 -1.40
C THR A 9 13.19 9.93 -1.16
N ALA A 10 13.76 8.76 -1.33
CA ALA A 10 15.19 8.51 -1.14
C ALA A 10 15.73 7.52 -2.16
N ASP A 11 16.99 7.75 -2.57
CA ASP A 11 17.80 6.75 -3.24
C ASP A 11 18.54 5.93 -2.16
N TYR A 12 18.76 4.66 -2.41
CA TYR A 12 19.49 3.77 -1.52
C TYR A 12 20.76 3.27 -2.21
N LEU A 13 21.89 3.42 -1.56
CA LEU A 13 23.15 2.87 -2.02
C LEU A 13 23.15 1.32 -1.95
N PRO A 14 24.03 0.63 -2.71
CA PRO A 14 24.06 -0.84 -2.71
C PRO A 14 24.15 -1.49 -1.33
N SER A 15 24.95 -0.95 -0.42
CA SER A 15 25.07 -1.45 0.94
C SER A 15 23.78 -1.28 1.77
N GLN A 16 23.07 -0.18 1.56
CA GLN A 16 21.79 0.10 2.22
C GLN A 16 20.69 -0.83 1.68
N THR A 17 20.69 -1.07 0.36
CA THR A 17 19.75 -1.98 -0.29
C THR A 17 19.96 -3.41 0.19
N LEU A 18 21.22 -3.88 0.28
CA LEU A 18 21.55 -5.19 0.84
C LEU A 18 21.01 -5.40 2.26
N LEU A 19 21.15 -4.40 3.12
CA LEU A 19 20.61 -4.47 4.49
C LEU A 19 19.08 -4.52 4.48
N ARG A 20 18.43 -3.75 3.60
CA ARG A 20 16.96 -3.75 3.48
C ARG A 20 16.44 -5.10 2.99
N ASP A 21 17.09 -5.67 1.97
CA ASP A 21 16.74 -6.98 1.43
C ASP A 21 16.93 -8.09 2.49
N TYR A 22 18.01 -8.03 3.25
CA TYR A 22 18.27 -8.96 4.36
C TYR A 22 17.17 -8.91 5.41
N LEU A 23 16.81 -7.69 5.89
CA LEU A 23 15.73 -7.52 6.88
C LEU A 23 14.38 -7.96 6.33
N GLN A 24 14.06 -7.61 5.08
CA GLN A 24 12.82 -8.03 4.43
C GLN A 24 12.73 -9.56 4.31
N ASN A 25 13.82 -10.23 4.00
CA ASN A 25 13.85 -11.68 3.90
C ASN A 25 13.60 -12.36 5.26
N ILE A 26 14.22 -11.86 6.34
CA ILE A 26 13.97 -12.36 7.70
C ILE A 26 12.48 -12.24 8.04
N ILE A 27 11.88 -11.06 7.81
CA ILE A 27 10.46 -10.82 8.08
C ILE A 27 9.58 -11.78 7.27
N LEU A 28 9.86 -11.93 5.97
CA LEU A 28 9.10 -12.82 5.10
C LEU A 28 9.19 -14.29 5.52
N GLU A 29 10.36 -14.76 5.90
CA GLU A 29 10.57 -16.14 6.37
C GLU A 29 9.81 -16.37 7.67
N THR A 30 9.95 -15.49 8.67
CA THR A 30 9.24 -15.58 9.95
C THR A 30 7.72 -15.67 9.76
N TYR A 31 7.16 -14.82 8.91
CA TYR A 31 5.73 -14.84 8.66
C TYR A 31 5.25 -16.03 7.83
N ARG A 32 6.06 -16.53 6.91
CA ARG A 32 5.77 -17.77 6.18
C ARG A 32 5.76 -18.99 7.11
N GLU A 33 6.69 -19.08 8.04
CA GLU A 33 6.71 -20.13 9.06
C GLU A 33 5.47 -20.10 9.96
N ALA A 34 4.90 -18.91 10.20
CA ALA A 34 3.63 -18.73 10.87
C ALA A 34 2.39 -18.95 9.96
N GLY A 35 2.60 -19.37 8.70
CA GLY A 35 1.54 -19.73 7.76
C GLY A 35 0.93 -18.55 6.99
N PHE A 36 1.60 -17.40 6.93
CA PHE A 36 1.14 -16.27 6.12
C PHE A 36 1.63 -16.39 4.67
N GLU A 37 0.73 -16.19 3.73
CA GLU A 37 0.99 -16.25 2.30
C GLU A 37 1.28 -14.86 1.74
N ARG A 38 2.38 -14.72 0.99
CA ARG A 38 2.75 -13.43 0.40
C ARG A 38 1.89 -13.12 -0.80
N ILE A 39 1.31 -11.92 -0.81
CA ILE A 39 0.63 -11.37 -1.99
C ILE A 39 1.31 -10.08 -2.46
N LEU A 40 1.07 -9.73 -3.71
CA LEU A 40 1.46 -8.47 -4.33
C LEU A 40 0.24 -7.84 -4.98
N THR A 41 0.07 -6.55 -4.78
CA THR A 41 -1.01 -5.76 -5.35
C THR A 41 -0.43 -4.56 -6.12
N PRO A 42 -1.10 -4.04 -7.17
CA PRO A 42 -0.64 -2.85 -7.87
C PRO A 42 -0.51 -1.64 -6.96
N ALA A 43 0.47 -0.76 -7.26
CA ALA A 43 0.61 0.51 -6.57
C ALA A 43 -0.40 1.56 -7.04
N ILE A 44 -0.97 1.37 -8.24
CA ILE A 44 -1.97 2.25 -8.84
C ILE A 44 -3.35 1.66 -8.61
N GLU A 45 -4.26 2.47 -8.10
CA GLU A 45 -5.66 2.13 -7.84
C GLU A 45 -6.59 3.15 -8.48
N ASP A 46 -7.83 2.72 -8.76
CA ASP A 46 -8.89 3.62 -9.21
C ASP A 46 -9.23 4.64 -8.13
N MET A 47 -9.41 5.91 -8.52
CA MET A 47 -9.79 6.97 -7.59
C MET A 47 -11.10 6.66 -6.87
N GLU A 48 -12.06 6.05 -7.56
CA GLU A 48 -13.34 5.65 -6.96
C GLU A 48 -13.16 4.71 -5.75
N ASN A 49 -12.22 3.77 -5.83
CA ASN A 49 -11.90 2.87 -4.71
C ASN A 49 -11.18 3.61 -3.58
N LEU A 50 -10.22 4.48 -3.95
CA LEU A 50 -9.45 5.27 -2.98
C LEU A 50 -10.34 6.23 -2.19
N GLU A 51 -11.33 6.85 -2.84
CA GLU A 51 -12.25 7.80 -2.21
C GLU A 51 -13.31 7.12 -1.32
N LYS A 52 -13.69 5.87 -1.63
CA LYS A 52 -14.66 5.12 -0.83
C LYS A 52 -14.09 4.50 0.45
N SER A 53 -12.80 4.30 0.52
CA SER A 53 -12.18 3.50 1.58
C SER A 53 -12.14 4.18 2.94
N GLU A 54 -12.24 5.53 3.00
CA GLU A 54 -12.25 6.24 4.29
C GLU A 54 -12.92 7.62 4.19
N GLY A 55 -13.62 8.00 5.27
CA GLY A 55 -14.27 9.29 5.38
C GLY A 55 -13.30 10.48 5.32
N GLY A 56 -13.22 11.11 4.17
CA GLY A 56 -12.78 12.48 3.94
C GLY A 56 -11.33 12.88 4.23
N ASP A 57 -10.74 12.50 5.33
CA ASP A 57 -9.47 13.06 5.80
C ASP A 57 -8.25 12.58 5.00
N ASN A 58 -8.28 11.36 4.48
CA ASN A 58 -7.16 10.78 3.72
C ASN A 58 -7.12 11.19 2.24
N LEU A 59 -8.17 11.81 1.71
CA LEU A 59 -8.20 12.31 0.33
C LEU A 59 -7.08 13.31 0.02
N ASN A 60 -6.69 14.10 1.03
CA ASN A 60 -5.59 15.07 0.92
C ASN A 60 -4.20 14.41 0.95
N LEU A 61 -4.13 13.14 1.35
CA LEU A 61 -2.87 12.38 1.44
C LEU A 61 -2.54 11.61 0.18
N MET A 62 -3.45 11.56 -0.79
CA MET A 62 -3.30 10.76 -2.00
C MET A 62 -2.51 11.50 -3.07
N PHE A 63 -1.61 10.78 -3.73
CA PHE A 63 -1.06 11.20 -5.01
C PHE A 63 -2.04 10.85 -6.12
N LYS A 64 -2.65 11.86 -6.73
CA LYS A 64 -3.57 11.71 -7.85
C LYS A 64 -2.82 11.66 -9.17
N ILE A 65 -3.23 10.76 -10.06
CA ILE A 65 -2.69 10.60 -11.40
C ILE A 65 -3.70 11.20 -12.38
N LEU A 66 -3.26 12.23 -13.11
CA LEU A 66 -4.11 12.92 -14.08
C LEU A 66 -4.52 11.99 -15.24
N LYS A 67 -5.72 12.18 -15.72
CA LYS A 67 -6.20 11.63 -16.99
C LYS A 67 -5.26 12.02 -18.13
N ARG A 68 -5.33 11.30 -19.23
CA ARG A 68 -4.47 11.54 -20.39
C ARG A 68 -5.31 11.80 -21.65
N GLY A 69 -4.70 12.53 -22.61
CA GLY A 69 -5.27 12.78 -23.93
C GLY A 69 -6.66 13.45 -23.86
N GLU A 70 -7.56 13.01 -24.71
CA GLU A 70 -8.90 13.59 -24.87
C GLU A 70 -9.71 13.65 -23.57
N LYS A 71 -9.57 12.67 -22.68
CA LYS A 71 -10.25 12.65 -21.39
C LYS A 71 -9.83 13.83 -20.50
N LEU A 72 -8.55 14.18 -20.49
CA LEU A 72 -8.05 15.32 -19.75
C LEU A 72 -8.49 16.62 -20.38
N THR A 73 -8.37 16.74 -21.70
CA THR A 73 -8.80 17.92 -22.44
C THR A 73 -10.30 18.20 -22.23
N ALA A 74 -11.13 17.18 -22.35
CA ALA A 74 -12.57 17.31 -22.13
C ALA A 74 -12.94 17.74 -20.69
N ALA A 75 -12.21 17.25 -19.68
CA ALA A 75 -12.41 17.67 -18.29
C ALA A 75 -12.01 19.13 -18.07
N LEU A 76 -10.91 19.56 -18.68
CA LEU A 76 -10.45 20.96 -18.61
C LEU A 76 -11.41 21.92 -19.32
N GLU A 77 -11.89 21.57 -20.51
CA GLU A 77 -12.87 22.39 -21.28
C GLU A 77 -14.19 22.56 -20.53
N LYS A 78 -14.61 21.51 -19.80
CA LYS A 78 -15.81 21.55 -18.94
C LYS A 78 -15.57 22.22 -17.59
N GLN A 79 -14.35 22.65 -17.28
CA GLN A 79 -13.93 23.16 -15.97
C GLN A 79 -14.25 22.20 -14.81
N ASP A 80 -14.25 20.90 -15.09
CA ASP A 80 -14.51 19.84 -14.13
C ASP A 80 -13.21 19.47 -13.37
N TYR A 81 -12.78 20.36 -12.51
CA TYR A 81 -11.52 20.22 -11.75
C TYR A 81 -11.52 19.06 -10.76
N HIS A 82 -12.69 18.57 -10.37
CA HIS A 82 -12.79 17.38 -9.50
C HIS A 82 -12.51 16.09 -10.23
N ASN A 83 -12.70 16.09 -11.55
CA ASN A 83 -12.59 14.90 -12.39
C ASN A 83 -11.35 14.93 -13.31
N LEU A 84 -10.28 15.60 -12.87
CA LEU A 84 -9.01 15.65 -13.61
C LEU A 84 -8.18 14.36 -13.45
N ALA A 85 -8.40 13.59 -12.39
CA ALA A 85 -7.73 12.33 -12.10
C ALA A 85 -8.74 11.19 -12.02
N ASP A 86 -8.40 10.04 -12.55
CA ASP A 86 -9.18 8.80 -12.45
C ASP A 86 -8.40 7.67 -11.75
N LEU A 87 -7.12 7.88 -11.50
CA LEU A 87 -6.23 6.96 -10.81
C LEU A 87 -5.47 7.69 -9.70
N GLY A 88 -4.94 6.92 -8.76
CA GLY A 88 -4.05 7.41 -7.71
C GLY A 88 -3.04 6.36 -7.27
N LEU A 89 -2.06 6.78 -6.47
CA LEU A 89 -1.16 5.85 -5.81
C LEU A 89 -1.77 5.41 -4.48
N ARG A 90 -1.66 4.14 -4.16
CA ARG A 90 -2.10 3.60 -2.86
C ARG A 90 -1.38 4.30 -1.71
N TYR A 91 -2.12 4.70 -0.70
CA TYR A 91 -1.57 5.35 0.51
C TYR A 91 -1.33 4.36 1.65
N ASP A 92 -1.87 3.15 1.55
CA ASP A 92 -1.62 1.98 2.40
C ASP A 92 -1.77 0.67 1.61
N LEU A 93 -1.66 -0.48 2.29
CA LEU A 93 -1.82 -1.79 1.69
C LEU A 93 -3.20 -2.42 1.96
N THR A 94 -4.02 -1.82 2.82
CA THR A 94 -5.32 -2.36 3.26
C THR A 94 -6.37 -2.28 2.15
N LEU A 95 -6.48 -1.15 1.46
CA LEU A 95 -7.42 -1.00 0.36
C LEU A 95 -7.13 -1.96 -0.81
N PRO A 96 -5.88 -2.05 -1.32
CA PRO A 96 -5.53 -3.04 -2.32
C PRO A 96 -5.82 -4.48 -1.89
N LEU A 97 -5.59 -4.80 -0.61
CA LEU A 97 -5.92 -6.11 -0.04
C LEU A 97 -7.43 -6.38 -0.09
N SER A 98 -8.25 -5.42 0.32
CA SER A 98 -9.71 -5.56 0.33
C SER A 98 -10.24 -5.84 -1.08
N ARG A 99 -9.75 -5.11 -2.09
CA ARG A 99 -10.08 -5.34 -3.50
C ARG A 99 -9.59 -6.72 -3.97
N PHE A 100 -8.35 -7.08 -3.64
CA PHE A 100 -7.77 -8.38 -3.99
C PHE A 100 -8.59 -9.53 -3.41
N TYR A 101 -8.92 -9.45 -2.11
CA TYR A 101 -9.71 -10.47 -1.42
C TYR A 101 -11.12 -10.60 -2.02
N ALA A 102 -11.80 -9.47 -2.27
CA ALA A 102 -13.13 -9.49 -2.90
C ALA A 102 -13.13 -10.18 -4.26
N GLY A 103 -12.10 -9.92 -5.08
CA GLY A 103 -11.99 -10.51 -6.43
C GLY A 103 -11.49 -11.96 -6.47
N ASN A 104 -10.87 -12.47 -5.39
CA ASN A 104 -10.21 -13.77 -5.40
C ASN A 104 -10.68 -14.72 -4.30
N ARG A 105 -11.64 -14.33 -3.45
CA ARG A 105 -12.08 -15.08 -2.25
C ARG A 105 -12.31 -16.57 -2.50
N ALA A 106 -12.90 -16.93 -3.64
CA ALA A 106 -13.18 -18.33 -3.98
C ALA A 106 -11.93 -19.20 -4.25
N LYS A 107 -10.75 -18.56 -4.42
CA LYS A 107 -9.48 -19.24 -4.71
C LYS A 107 -8.52 -19.23 -3.52
N LEU A 108 -8.88 -18.55 -2.44
CA LEU A 108 -8.05 -18.35 -1.25
C LEU A 108 -8.46 -19.31 -0.15
N SER A 109 -7.53 -19.59 0.77
CA SER A 109 -7.81 -20.32 2.02
C SER A 109 -8.83 -19.58 2.87
N ASN A 110 -9.49 -20.30 3.78
CA ASN A 110 -10.40 -19.69 4.76
C ASN A 110 -10.10 -20.27 6.15
N PRO A 111 -9.61 -19.48 7.10
CA PRO A 111 -9.22 -18.09 6.97
C PRO A 111 -8.03 -17.89 6.02
N PHE A 112 -7.97 -16.72 5.37
CA PHE A 112 -6.86 -16.32 4.53
C PHE A 112 -5.88 -15.47 5.34
N LYS A 113 -4.67 -15.97 5.52
CA LYS A 113 -3.57 -15.29 6.23
C LYS A 113 -2.60 -14.76 5.20
N CYS A 114 -2.43 -13.44 5.12
CA CYS A 114 -1.55 -12.85 4.12
C CYS A 114 -0.55 -11.87 4.70
N ILE A 115 0.58 -11.76 3.98
CA ILE A 115 1.60 -10.74 4.21
C ILE A 115 1.79 -9.91 2.95
N GLN A 116 1.89 -8.60 3.13
CA GLN A 116 2.29 -7.65 2.12
C GLN A 116 3.52 -6.88 2.62
N ILE A 117 4.57 -6.83 1.81
CA ILE A 117 5.70 -5.92 2.01
C ILE A 117 5.88 -5.17 0.70
N ASP A 118 5.50 -3.90 0.69
CA ASP A 118 5.57 -3.09 -0.52
C ASP A 118 5.52 -1.59 -0.20
N LYS A 119 5.73 -0.76 -1.22
CA LYS A 119 5.73 0.69 -1.11
C LYS A 119 4.32 1.25 -0.99
N SER A 120 4.16 2.24 -0.10
CA SER A 120 2.99 3.11 0.00
C SER A 120 3.39 4.57 -0.17
N TYR A 121 2.42 5.42 -0.54
CA TYR A 121 2.67 6.78 -1.00
C TYR A 121 1.73 7.77 -0.32
N ARG A 122 2.30 8.77 0.37
CA ARG A 122 1.51 9.82 1.04
C ARG A 122 1.99 11.19 0.64
N ALA A 123 1.07 12.04 0.18
CA ALA A 123 1.36 13.40 -0.27
C ALA A 123 1.61 14.40 0.89
N GLU A 124 1.84 13.90 2.08
CA GLU A 124 2.10 14.69 3.28
C GLU A 124 3.34 15.59 3.15
N ARG A 125 3.42 16.60 4.02
CA ARG A 125 4.64 17.40 4.16
C ARG A 125 5.76 16.52 4.75
N PRO A 126 6.84 16.27 4.00
CA PRO A 126 7.94 15.44 4.48
C PRO A 126 8.61 16.05 5.70
N GLN A 127 8.88 15.21 6.69
CA GLN A 127 9.64 15.57 7.89
C GLN A 127 10.46 14.36 8.36
N LYS A 128 11.27 14.53 9.41
CA LYS A 128 12.07 13.43 9.96
C LYS A 128 11.17 12.26 10.37
N GLY A 129 11.44 11.08 9.80
CA GLY A 129 10.63 9.87 10.02
C GLY A 129 9.32 9.78 9.21
N ARG A 130 8.96 10.80 8.41
CA ARG A 130 7.80 10.77 7.51
C ARG A 130 8.22 11.05 6.08
N MET A 131 8.20 10.00 5.29
CA MET A 131 8.51 10.03 3.86
C MET A 131 7.22 10.01 3.05
N ARG A 132 7.31 10.48 1.79
CA ARG A 132 6.24 10.40 0.81
C ARG A 132 6.15 9.04 0.12
N GLU A 133 7.28 8.36 0.01
CA GLU A 133 7.39 6.98 -0.42
C GLU A 133 8.08 6.20 0.70
N PHE A 134 7.45 5.14 1.19
CA PHE A 134 7.97 4.29 2.25
C PHE A 134 7.49 2.86 2.10
N VAL A 135 8.19 1.90 2.69
CA VAL A 135 7.78 0.49 2.70
C VAL A 135 6.90 0.24 3.92
N GLN A 136 5.74 -0.36 3.71
CA GLN A 136 4.91 -0.97 4.74
C GLN A 136 5.10 -2.48 4.75
N CYS A 137 4.93 -3.07 5.91
CA CYS A 137 4.88 -4.51 6.12
C CYS A 137 3.62 -4.78 6.93
N ASP A 138 2.61 -5.35 6.29
CA ASP A 138 1.31 -5.62 6.89
C ASP A 138 1.02 -7.11 6.85
N ILE A 139 0.47 -7.64 7.94
CA ILE A 139 -0.07 -9.00 8.03
C ILE A 139 -1.54 -8.93 8.40
N ASP A 140 -2.35 -9.71 7.71
CA ASP A 140 -3.80 -9.71 7.86
C ASP A 140 -4.35 -11.14 7.90
N ILE A 141 -5.44 -11.33 8.64
CA ILE A 141 -6.23 -12.56 8.62
C ILE A 141 -7.66 -12.20 8.23
N LEU A 142 -8.14 -12.74 7.13
CA LEU A 142 -9.46 -12.46 6.57
C LEU A 142 -10.33 -13.71 6.55
N GLY A 143 -11.65 -13.53 6.75
CA GLY A 143 -12.62 -14.61 6.66
C GLY A 143 -12.88 -15.34 7.96
N SER A 144 -12.42 -14.80 9.11
CA SER A 144 -12.71 -15.30 10.46
C SER A 144 -12.99 -14.13 11.39
N ASP A 145 -13.94 -14.31 12.31
CA ASP A 145 -14.29 -13.42 13.42
C ASP A 145 -13.77 -13.94 14.77
N SER A 146 -12.96 -14.99 14.75
CA SER A 146 -12.42 -15.60 15.95
C SER A 146 -11.38 -14.69 16.64
N PRO A 147 -11.48 -14.44 17.97
CA PRO A 147 -10.46 -13.69 18.72
C PRO A 147 -9.07 -14.34 18.67
N LEU A 148 -8.98 -15.62 18.32
CA LEU A 148 -7.70 -16.30 18.14
C LEU A 148 -6.88 -15.70 16.99
N CYS A 149 -7.53 -15.10 15.99
CA CYS A 149 -6.85 -14.40 14.89
C CYS A 149 -6.05 -13.20 15.40
N GLU A 150 -6.61 -12.44 16.35
CA GLU A 150 -5.92 -11.29 16.97
C GLU A 150 -4.73 -11.76 17.82
N LEU A 151 -4.90 -12.83 18.59
CA LEU A 151 -3.79 -13.42 19.35
C LEU A 151 -2.68 -13.94 18.45
N GLU A 152 -3.03 -14.55 17.32
CA GLU A 152 -2.07 -15.04 16.34
C GLU A 152 -1.28 -13.89 15.69
N LEU A 153 -1.96 -12.80 15.32
CA LEU A 153 -1.31 -11.59 14.78
C LEU A 153 -0.32 -10.99 15.79
N ILE A 154 -0.73 -10.83 17.05
CA ILE A 154 0.13 -10.31 18.12
C ILE A 154 1.32 -11.22 18.36
N HIS A 155 1.09 -12.53 18.45
CA HIS A 155 2.16 -13.52 18.63
C HIS A 155 3.16 -13.47 17.48
N THR A 156 2.67 -13.53 16.24
CA THR A 156 3.51 -13.52 15.04
C THR A 156 4.32 -12.22 14.92
N LEU A 157 3.69 -11.08 15.22
CA LEU A 157 4.39 -9.79 15.27
C LEU A 157 5.52 -9.78 16.30
N SER A 158 5.33 -10.43 17.45
CA SER A 158 6.35 -10.50 18.50
C SER A 158 7.60 -11.28 18.10
N LEU A 159 7.51 -12.14 17.07
CA LEU A 159 8.65 -12.98 16.63
C LEU A 159 9.69 -12.17 15.82
N ILE A 160 9.33 -11.00 15.31
CA ILE A 160 10.25 -10.13 14.55
C ILE A 160 10.81 -8.96 15.40
N HIS A 161 10.43 -8.85 16.64
CA HIS A 161 10.95 -7.89 17.62
C HIS A 161 11.92 -8.58 18.58
#